data_c43c7bfda7348f5e0982339f7af4946a
#
_entry.id   c43c7bfda7348f5e0982339f7af4946a
#
_cell.length_a   1.000
_cell.length_b   1.000
_cell.length_c   1.000
_cell.angle_alpha   90.00
_cell.angle_beta   90.00
_cell.angle_gamma   90.00
#
_symmetry.space_group_name_H-M   'P 1'
#
loop_
_entity.id
_entity.type
_entity.pdbx_description
1 polymer ?
#
loop_
_entity_poly.entity_id
_entity_poly.type
_entity_poly.pdbx_seq_one_letter_code
_entity_poly.pdbx_strand_id
1 'polypeptide(L)'
;MNVHVFATDYDGTIAERNAVSEATAKALERVRGTGRKLLLVTGRMLPDLQRVCPDADRMFDAVVAENGALVYFPERREVRRLGDAPEPALLEALRRRGVPFDVGSAIVATDAPFAEAALSAIRETGVERTLVFNKDALMLLPGGVTKGTGLAAVLGALELSPHNMVGIGDAENDHAFLAMSECAVAVSDAVPALRERADYVTRAPAARGVVEFIEEHVLRDLVDIVPRLKRHHLVLGEQADATPVTVPAHGTRLLVVGPSATGKSTLTGVLAERVLESGRSLLLLDPEGDYRTLAELEHVVVFGGKGEQALPAPDELDQLLRHPSTSLVLDLSAMSMAEKVGYATKVLAVTATVRAATGLPHWLVIDEAHHVLPAEGSPAADLLQPGAESLALITLAAGDLAPAMRRLPTVIASTDMGALHEAVLSARGARDLMSTRASGDGRALERGEAAIAWLARDPRVARFRPGTRRVLHRRHVRKYTEGELPPDRSFFFRGPTGSLNLRAANLARFVELADGVDEATSQHHFQQGDYTRWLRDQIKDPELAAEIAGLERSGLGAAESRRQVLERVRQKYAV
;
A
#
# COMPACT_ATOMS: atom_id res chain seq x y z
N MET A 1 10.57 -10.78 0.11
CA MET A 1 10.67 -9.33 0.38
C MET A 1 12.01 -8.87 -0.16
N ASN A 2 12.03 -7.83 -0.96
CA ASN A 2 13.31 -7.25 -1.36
C ASN A 2 13.83 -6.38 -0.21
N VAL A 3 14.75 -6.93 0.57
CA VAL A 3 15.46 -6.15 1.59
C VAL A 3 16.50 -5.28 0.92
N HIS A 4 16.32 -3.97 0.96
CA HIS A 4 17.29 -3.00 0.42
C HIS A 4 18.04 -2.27 1.52
N VAL A 5 17.52 -2.29 2.74
CA VAL A 5 18.07 -1.57 3.90
C VAL A 5 18.18 -2.51 5.09
N PHE A 6 19.33 -2.48 5.74
CA PHE A 6 19.57 -3.06 7.06
C PHE A 6 19.95 -1.95 8.02
N ALA A 7 19.05 -1.62 8.95
CA ALA A 7 19.25 -0.60 9.98
C ALA A 7 19.52 -1.28 11.33
N THR A 8 20.56 -0.90 12.01
CA THR A 8 20.96 -1.51 13.28
C THR A 8 21.28 -0.46 14.33
N ASP A 9 20.90 -0.74 15.58
CA ASP A 9 21.45 -0.04 16.72
C ASP A 9 22.92 -0.46 16.94
N TYR A 10 23.66 0.31 17.77
CA TYR A 10 25.08 0.10 18.07
C TYR A 10 25.27 -0.68 19.37
N ASP A 11 24.91 -0.05 20.52
CA ASP A 11 25.25 -0.52 21.86
C ASP A 11 24.32 -1.64 22.33
N GLY A 12 24.87 -2.82 22.64
CA GLY A 12 24.06 -3.99 23.01
C GLY A 12 23.45 -4.71 21.81
N THR A 13 23.64 -4.18 20.58
CA THR A 13 23.19 -4.79 19.34
C THR A 13 24.36 -5.30 18.51
N ILE A 14 25.15 -4.42 17.85
CA ILE A 14 26.33 -4.87 17.05
C ILE A 14 27.63 -4.71 17.80
N ALA A 15 27.68 -3.90 18.87
CA ALA A 15 28.86 -3.64 19.67
C ALA A 15 28.71 -4.24 21.08
N GLU A 16 29.73 -4.96 21.52
CA GLU A 16 29.92 -5.40 22.89
C GLU A 16 31.11 -4.66 23.50
N ARG A 17 30.96 -4.07 24.68
CA ARG A 17 32.00 -3.27 25.35
C ARG A 17 32.61 -2.21 24.42
N ASN A 18 31.80 -1.47 23.72
CA ASN A 18 32.13 -0.41 22.76
C ASN A 18 32.87 -0.87 21.48
N ALA A 19 32.99 -2.17 21.21
CA ALA A 19 33.70 -2.68 20.04
C ALA A 19 32.84 -3.60 19.18
N VAL A 20 32.93 -3.44 17.87
CA VAL A 20 32.33 -4.35 16.89
C VAL A 20 33.31 -5.51 16.66
N SER A 21 32.87 -6.75 16.84
CA SER A 21 33.71 -7.92 16.62
C SER A 21 34.03 -8.12 15.14
N GLU A 22 35.14 -8.81 14.84
CA GLU A 22 35.49 -9.18 13.45
C GLU A 22 34.39 -9.99 12.78
N ALA A 23 33.74 -10.90 13.51
CA ALA A 23 32.63 -11.69 12.99
C ALA A 23 31.43 -10.82 12.59
N THR A 24 31.09 -9.84 13.43
CA THR A 24 30.01 -8.88 13.15
C THR A 24 30.35 -8.00 11.95
N ALA A 25 31.58 -7.47 11.90
CA ALA A 25 32.03 -6.65 10.78
C ALA A 25 31.97 -7.42 9.45
N LYS A 26 32.43 -8.68 9.41
CA LYS A 26 32.34 -9.54 8.23
C LYS A 26 30.90 -9.83 7.82
N ALA A 27 29.98 -10.05 8.77
CA ALA A 27 28.56 -10.28 8.46
C ALA A 27 27.93 -9.02 7.84
N LEU A 28 28.21 -7.83 8.39
CA LEU A 28 27.75 -6.55 7.84
C LEU A 28 28.35 -6.30 6.44
N GLU A 29 29.64 -6.58 6.25
CA GLU A 29 30.28 -6.46 4.93
C GLU A 29 29.61 -7.37 3.88
N ARG A 30 29.21 -8.59 4.26
CA ARG A 30 28.46 -9.49 3.38
C ARG A 30 27.10 -8.90 2.99
N VAL A 31 26.37 -8.30 3.93
CA VAL A 31 25.11 -7.59 3.63
C VAL A 31 25.35 -6.51 2.61
N ARG A 32 26.38 -5.66 2.84
CA ARG A 32 26.75 -4.56 1.92
C ARG A 32 27.20 -5.08 0.56
N GLY A 33 27.94 -6.19 0.52
CA GLY A 33 28.38 -6.85 -0.71
C GLY A 33 27.25 -7.34 -1.61
N THR A 34 26.03 -7.45 -1.09
CA THR A 34 24.83 -7.75 -1.89
C THR A 34 24.16 -6.52 -2.49
N GLY A 35 24.72 -5.32 -2.29
CA GLY A 35 24.15 -4.05 -2.74
C GLY A 35 23.15 -3.40 -1.78
N ARG A 36 22.87 -4.03 -0.63
CA ARG A 36 22.02 -3.46 0.42
C ARG A 36 22.69 -2.30 1.14
N LYS A 37 21.90 -1.31 1.56
CA LYS A 37 22.36 -0.18 2.35
C LYS A 37 22.43 -0.56 3.83
N LEU A 38 23.52 -0.21 4.48
CA LEU A 38 23.70 -0.36 5.91
C LEU A 38 23.53 0.99 6.61
N LEU A 39 22.60 1.08 7.55
CA LEU A 39 22.31 2.27 8.33
C LEU A 39 22.58 1.99 9.80
N LEU A 40 23.33 2.87 10.45
CA LEU A 40 23.55 2.84 11.89
C LEU A 40 22.61 3.81 12.59
N VAL A 41 21.93 3.37 13.65
CA VAL A 41 20.95 4.19 14.40
C VAL A 41 21.32 4.13 15.89
N THR A 42 21.98 5.18 16.41
CA THR A 42 22.55 5.15 17.75
C THR A 42 22.17 6.36 18.61
N GLY A 43 22.17 6.17 19.93
CA GLY A 43 22.08 7.26 20.89
C GLY A 43 23.38 8.04 21.06
N ARG A 44 24.52 7.49 20.62
CA ARG A 44 25.84 8.13 20.77
C ARG A 44 25.93 9.44 20.01
N MET A 45 26.72 10.36 20.57
CA MET A 45 27.19 11.55 19.86
C MET A 45 28.17 11.14 18.76
N LEU A 46 28.10 11.79 17.59
CA LEU A 46 28.92 11.42 16.43
C LEU A 46 30.44 11.39 16.73
N PRO A 47 31.05 12.36 17.45
CA PRO A 47 32.47 12.28 17.80
C PRO A 47 32.83 11.09 18.70
N ASP A 48 31.93 10.72 19.62
CA ASP A 48 32.12 9.53 20.47
C ASP A 48 32.05 8.25 19.67
N LEU A 49 31.05 8.13 18.77
CA LEU A 49 30.92 6.99 17.85
C LEU A 49 32.21 6.83 17.01
N GLN A 50 32.69 7.89 16.40
CA GLN A 50 33.91 7.85 15.56
C GLN A 50 35.17 7.46 16.37
N ARG A 51 35.19 7.76 17.66
CA ARG A 51 36.30 7.36 18.57
C ARG A 51 36.22 5.84 18.88
N VAL A 52 35.05 5.30 19.14
CA VAL A 52 34.88 3.87 19.53
C VAL A 52 34.72 2.94 18.33
N CYS A 53 34.30 3.45 17.18
CA CYS A 53 34.18 2.74 15.92
C CYS A 53 34.80 3.56 14.77
N PRO A 54 36.15 3.61 14.67
CA PRO A 54 36.83 4.41 13.65
C PRO A 54 36.47 4.01 12.20
N ASP A 55 36.05 2.76 12.01
CA ASP A 55 35.62 2.23 10.70
C ASP A 55 34.15 2.53 10.36
N ALA A 56 33.41 3.22 11.22
CA ALA A 56 31.97 3.50 10.99
C ALA A 56 31.72 4.17 9.63
N ASP A 57 32.57 5.11 9.23
CA ASP A 57 32.50 5.81 7.95
C ASP A 57 32.65 4.89 6.73
N ARG A 58 33.31 3.74 6.89
CA ARG A 58 33.49 2.73 5.85
C ARG A 58 32.40 1.67 5.88
N MET A 59 31.84 1.37 7.06
CA MET A 59 30.88 0.31 7.28
C MET A 59 29.47 0.73 6.87
N PHE A 60 29.06 1.97 7.14
CA PHE A 60 27.70 2.43 7.00
C PHE A 60 27.52 3.48 5.91
N ASP A 61 26.41 3.39 5.17
CA ASP A 61 26.03 4.37 4.15
C ASP A 61 25.47 5.67 4.78
N ALA A 62 24.87 5.56 5.96
CA ALA A 62 24.50 6.71 6.79
C ALA A 62 24.44 6.33 8.27
N VAL A 63 24.59 7.34 9.13
CA VAL A 63 24.53 7.24 10.59
C VAL A 63 23.46 8.19 11.11
N VAL A 64 22.52 7.66 11.87
CA VAL A 64 21.59 8.42 12.71
C VAL A 64 22.17 8.43 14.11
N ALA A 65 22.68 9.57 14.54
CA ALA A 65 23.32 9.78 15.84
C ALA A 65 22.41 10.60 16.77
N GLU A 66 22.82 10.72 18.04
CA GLU A 66 22.12 11.54 19.04
C GLU A 66 20.61 11.20 19.11
N ASN A 67 20.27 9.90 19.12
CA ASN A 67 18.85 9.41 19.13
C ASN A 67 17.98 10.00 18.02
N GLY A 68 18.54 10.30 16.84
CA GLY A 68 17.81 10.85 15.72
C GLY A 68 17.98 12.34 15.51
N ALA A 69 18.62 13.06 16.44
CA ALA A 69 18.79 14.50 16.34
C ALA A 69 19.87 14.93 15.33
N LEU A 70 20.73 13.99 14.93
CA LEU A 70 21.80 14.24 13.98
C LEU A 70 21.86 13.11 12.94
N VAL A 71 22.00 13.48 11.68
CA VAL A 71 22.19 12.55 10.56
C VAL A 71 23.52 12.84 9.90
N TYR A 72 24.29 11.77 9.64
CA TYR A 72 25.60 11.86 8.99
C TYR A 72 25.68 10.94 7.78
N PHE A 73 26.14 11.49 6.65
CA PHE A 73 26.40 10.76 5.40
C PHE A 73 27.92 10.69 5.16
N PRO A 74 28.58 9.56 5.47
CA PRO A 74 30.03 9.43 5.39
C PRO A 74 30.60 9.72 4.00
N GLU A 75 29.98 9.21 2.94
CA GLU A 75 30.44 9.39 1.56
C GLU A 75 30.57 10.87 1.18
N ARG A 76 29.59 11.69 1.62
CA ARG A 76 29.55 13.14 1.35
C ARG A 76 30.20 13.96 2.44
N ARG A 77 30.57 13.36 3.57
CA ARG A 77 30.99 14.02 4.83
C ARG A 77 29.98 15.09 5.27
N GLU A 78 28.71 14.83 5.00
CA GLU A 78 27.61 15.75 5.27
C GLU A 78 26.96 15.43 6.61
N VAL A 79 26.81 16.45 7.46
CA VAL A 79 26.11 16.37 8.73
C VAL A 79 24.87 17.25 8.67
N ARG A 80 23.70 16.67 9.00
CA ARG A 80 22.43 17.41 9.12
C ARG A 80 21.92 17.30 10.54
N ARG A 81 21.67 18.44 11.18
CA ARG A 81 21.01 18.50 12.47
C ARG A 81 19.50 18.61 12.27
N LEU A 82 18.73 17.79 12.98
CA LEU A 82 17.26 17.71 12.88
C LEU A 82 16.54 18.37 14.05
N GLY A 83 17.29 18.98 14.99
CA GLY A 83 16.74 19.71 16.11
C GLY A 83 17.65 20.85 16.54
N ASP A 84 17.14 21.75 17.36
CA ASP A 84 17.92 22.88 17.87
C ASP A 84 18.99 22.46 18.87
N ALA A 85 20.08 23.23 18.93
CA ALA A 85 21.13 23.04 19.94
C ALA A 85 20.53 23.22 21.35
N PRO A 86 21.14 22.56 22.38
CA PRO A 86 20.72 22.77 23.75
C PRO A 86 20.78 24.22 24.17
N GLU A 87 19.70 24.70 24.78
CA GLU A 87 19.56 26.09 25.21
C GLU A 87 20.52 26.40 26.36
N PRO A 88 21.24 27.52 26.32
CA PRO A 88 22.15 27.91 27.39
C PRO A 88 21.49 27.98 28.78
N ALA A 89 20.21 28.41 28.83
CA ALA A 89 19.44 28.47 30.05
C ALA A 89 19.23 27.07 30.67
N LEU A 90 18.96 26.07 29.85
CA LEU A 90 18.80 24.66 30.27
C LEU A 90 20.13 24.14 30.86
N LEU A 91 21.25 24.36 30.15
CA LEU A 91 22.56 23.91 30.60
C LEU A 91 22.93 24.52 31.93
N GLU A 92 22.63 25.80 32.12
CA GLU A 92 22.86 26.51 33.38
C GLU A 92 21.96 25.98 34.52
N ALA A 93 20.69 25.69 34.22
CA ALA A 93 19.75 25.11 35.19
C ALA A 93 20.18 23.70 35.64
N LEU A 94 20.71 22.87 34.73
CA LEU A 94 21.27 21.55 35.04
C LEU A 94 22.52 21.67 35.92
N ARG A 95 23.46 22.58 35.61
CA ARG A 95 24.68 22.84 36.44
C ARG A 95 24.30 23.26 37.85
N ARG A 96 23.35 24.18 38.01
CA ARG A 96 22.92 24.63 39.35
C ARG A 96 22.33 23.49 40.18
N ARG A 97 21.76 22.44 39.54
CA ARG A 97 21.21 21.25 40.20
C ARG A 97 22.24 20.15 40.42
N GLY A 98 23.50 20.38 40.06
CA GLY A 98 24.57 19.39 40.19
C GLY A 98 24.39 18.17 39.31
N VAL A 99 23.66 18.29 38.20
CA VAL A 99 23.49 17.21 37.21
C VAL A 99 24.77 17.11 36.39
N PRO A 100 25.48 15.99 36.39
CA PRO A 100 26.56 15.75 35.43
C PRO A 100 25.94 15.52 34.04
N PHE A 101 26.51 16.14 33.01
CA PHE A 101 26.01 15.95 31.67
C PHE A 101 27.07 16.22 30.59
N ASP A 102 26.88 15.55 29.45
CA ASP A 102 27.59 15.82 28.21
C ASP A 102 26.65 16.55 27.23
N VAL A 103 27.21 17.44 26.42
CA VAL A 103 26.48 18.26 25.45
C VAL A 103 26.81 17.79 24.03
N GLY A 104 25.80 17.30 23.32
CA GLY A 104 25.87 16.98 21.91
C GLY A 104 25.55 18.18 21.02
N SER A 105 25.38 17.92 19.73
CA SER A 105 25.00 18.95 18.74
C SER A 105 23.56 19.43 18.94
N ALA A 106 22.66 18.53 19.39
CA ALA A 106 21.26 18.84 19.63
C ALA A 106 20.72 18.23 20.94
N ILE A 107 21.45 17.37 21.62
CA ILE A 107 21.01 16.68 22.83
C ILE A 107 21.86 17.05 24.04
N VAL A 108 21.31 16.74 25.22
CA VAL A 108 22.09 16.67 26.47
C VAL A 108 21.98 15.25 26.99
N ALA A 109 23.09 14.60 27.29
CA ALA A 109 23.14 13.27 27.86
C ALA A 109 23.51 13.29 29.34
N THR A 110 22.84 12.50 30.16
CA THR A 110 23.10 12.30 31.57
C THR A 110 22.69 10.88 31.98
N ASP A 111 22.70 10.56 33.26
CA ASP A 111 22.32 9.26 33.78
C ASP A 111 20.87 9.27 34.33
N ALA A 112 20.20 8.13 34.28
CA ALA A 112 18.81 7.94 34.70
C ALA A 112 18.49 8.44 36.13
N PRO A 113 19.37 8.31 37.14
CA PRO A 113 19.12 8.85 38.49
C PRO A 113 18.90 10.38 38.53
N PHE A 114 19.33 11.12 37.52
CA PHE A 114 19.14 12.58 37.42
C PHE A 114 17.85 13.00 36.71
N ALA A 115 16.96 12.07 36.37
CA ALA A 115 15.72 12.33 35.59
C ALA A 115 14.81 13.40 36.23
N GLU A 116 14.63 13.37 37.56
CA GLU A 116 13.81 14.36 38.27
C GLU A 116 14.41 15.74 38.25
N ALA A 117 15.75 15.84 38.45
CA ALA A 117 16.47 17.09 38.37
C ALA A 117 16.48 17.69 36.95
N ALA A 118 16.62 16.83 35.93
CA ALA A 118 16.51 17.21 34.52
C ALA A 118 15.12 17.72 34.16
N LEU A 119 14.07 17.02 34.60
CA LEU A 119 12.68 17.44 34.40
C LEU A 119 12.39 18.79 35.08
N SER A 120 12.92 18.98 36.28
CA SER A 120 12.80 20.25 37.00
C SER A 120 13.51 21.40 36.29
N ALA A 121 14.68 21.15 35.67
CA ALA A 121 15.40 22.14 34.88
C ALA A 121 14.61 22.53 33.61
N ILE A 122 13.99 21.55 32.92
CA ILE A 122 13.12 21.78 31.74
C ILE A 122 11.93 22.66 32.13
N ARG A 123 11.24 22.33 33.24
CA ARG A 123 10.11 23.11 33.74
C ARG A 123 10.45 24.53 34.12
N GLU A 124 11.59 24.73 34.78
CA GLU A 124 12.07 26.06 35.17
C GLU A 124 12.39 26.96 33.97
N THR A 125 12.99 26.36 32.95
CA THR A 125 13.43 27.12 31.77
C THR A 125 12.35 27.26 30.71
N GLY A 126 11.27 26.45 30.77
CA GLY A 126 10.19 26.47 29.80
C GLY A 126 10.61 25.98 28.42
N VAL A 127 11.74 25.29 28.30
CA VAL A 127 12.23 24.74 27.02
C VAL A 127 11.46 23.47 26.64
N GLU A 128 11.29 23.25 25.34
CA GLU A 128 10.63 22.04 24.83
C GLU A 128 11.66 20.93 24.59
N ARG A 129 11.80 20.06 25.60
CA ARG A 129 12.71 18.90 25.54
C ARG A 129 11.98 17.65 26.02
N THR A 130 12.26 16.52 25.36
CA THR A 130 11.74 15.19 25.71
C THR A 130 12.82 14.38 26.41
N LEU A 131 12.45 13.71 27.52
CA LEU A 131 13.32 12.76 28.20
C LEU A 131 13.20 11.38 27.57
N VAL A 132 14.33 10.82 27.14
CA VAL A 132 14.42 9.48 26.55
C VAL A 132 15.39 8.64 27.35
N PHE A 133 14.90 7.49 27.84
CA PHE A 133 15.71 6.52 28.55
C PHE A 133 16.33 5.51 27.59
N ASN A 134 17.54 5.11 27.90
CA ASN A 134 18.24 4.00 27.27
C ASN A 134 18.98 3.25 28.38
N LYS A 135 18.34 2.25 28.98
CA LYS A 135 18.83 1.54 30.19
C LYS A 135 19.17 2.55 31.31
N ASP A 136 20.44 2.66 31.68
CA ASP A 136 20.90 3.57 32.75
C ASP A 136 21.18 5.00 32.26
N ALA A 137 21.15 5.25 30.97
CA ALA A 137 21.36 6.58 30.39
C ALA A 137 20.05 7.35 30.21
N LEU A 138 20.12 8.67 30.33
CA LEU A 138 19.03 9.60 30.09
C LEU A 138 19.47 10.67 29.08
N MET A 139 18.63 10.93 28.09
CA MET A 139 18.89 11.95 27.09
C MET A 139 17.74 12.96 27.02
N LEU A 140 18.10 14.23 26.93
CA LEU A 140 17.18 15.35 26.73
C LEU A 140 17.22 15.70 25.24
N LEU A 141 16.19 15.32 24.50
CA LEU A 141 16.06 15.50 23.05
C LEU A 141 15.19 16.72 22.71
N PRO A 142 15.39 17.35 21.56
CA PRO A 142 14.41 18.28 20.99
C PRO A 142 13.03 17.61 20.85
N GLY A 143 11.96 18.40 20.99
CA GLY A 143 10.60 17.90 20.80
C GLY A 143 10.42 17.24 19.44
N GLY A 144 9.74 16.08 19.40
CA GLY A 144 9.46 15.34 18.17
C GLY A 144 10.63 14.56 17.56
N VAL A 145 11.81 14.61 18.15
CA VAL A 145 12.99 13.87 17.68
C VAL A 145 13.06 12.48 18.33
N THR A 146 13.24 11.45 17.50
CA THR A 146 13.43 10.05 17.90
C THR A 146 14.38 9.36 16.92
N LYS A 147 14.91 8.18 17.27
CA LYS A 147 15.64 7.31 16.32
C LYS A 147 14.85 7.09 15.02
N GLY A 148 13.51 6.96 15.11
CA GLY A 148 12.63 6.79 13.96
C GLY A 148 12.57 8.02 13.04
N THR A 149 12.43 9.24 13.60
CA THR A 149 12.41 10.47 12.78
C THR A 149 13.74 10.74 12.11
N GLY A 150 14.86 10.47 12.81
CA GLY A 150 16.19 10.53 12.22
C GLY A 150 16.38 9.55 11.07
N LEU A 151 15.94 8.31 11.26
CA LEU A 151 15.98 7.29 10.22
C LEU A 151 15.07 7.63 9.03
N ALA A 152 13.87 8.17 9.26
CA ALA A 152 12.99 8.66 8.19
C ALA A 152 13.66 9.73 7.33
N ALA A 153 14.40 10.66 7.94
CA ALA A 153 15.17 11.68 7.22
C ALA A 153 16.28 11.06 6.34
N VAL A 154 16.96 10.01 6.83
CA VAL A 154 17.96 9.25 6.05
C VAL A 154 17.30 8.54 4.88
N LEU A 155 16.22 7.80 5.13
CA LEU A 155 15.49 7.06 4.08
C LEU A 155 15.00 8.01 2.99
N GLY A 156 14.43 9.16 3.37
CA GLY A 156 14.01 10.18 2.41
C GLY A 156 15.17 10.74 1.58
N ALA A 157 16.33 11.00 2.19
CA ALA A 157 17.53 11.52 1.50
C ALA A 157 18.18 10.49 0.56
N LEU A 158 17.97 9.20 0.79
CA LEU A 158 18.46 8.07 -0.01
C LEU A 158 17.38 7.49 -0.94
N GLU A 159 16.19 8.07 -0.96
CA GLU A 159 15.03 7.58 -1.74
C GLU A 159 14.70 6.09 -1.47
N LEU A 160 14.78 5.70 -0.19
CA LEU A 160 14.54 4.33 0.25
C LEU A 160 13.23 4.23 1.03
N SER A 161 12.58 3.07 0.94
CA SER A 161 11.33 2.80 1.65
C SER A 161 11.57 2.05 2.97
N PRO A 162 10.88 2.40 4.06
CA PRO A 162 10.88 1.62 5.29
C PRO A 162 10.28 0.22 5.09
N HIS A 163 9.44 0.03 4.05
CA HIS A 163 8.87 -1.27 3.70
C HIS A 163 9.86 -2.22 3.00
N ASN A 164 11.06 -1.75 2.67
CA ASN A 164 12.16 -2.57 2.20
C ASN A 164 13.30 -2.67 3.24
N MET A 165 12.99 -2.38 4.52
CA MET A 165 13.97 -2.28 5.59
C MET A 165 13.76 -3.34 6.69
N VAL A 166 14.87 -3.90 7.13
CA VAL A 166 14.98 -4.62 8.39
C VAL A 166 15.58 -3.68 9.42
N GLY A 167 14.98 -3.63 10.61
CA GLY A 167 15.55 -2.94 11.77
C GLY A 167 15.89 -3.94 12.87
N ILE A 168 17.05 -3.78 13.53
CA ILE A 168 17.45 -4.61 14.68
C ILE A 168 17.98 -3.76 15.83
N GLY A 169 17.52 -4.05 17.06
CA GLY A 169 17.85 -3.29 18.26
C GLY A 169 17.64 -4.07 19.54
N ASP A 170 17.89 -3.41 20.70
CA ASP A 170 17.87 -4.05 22.03
C ASP A 170 17.24 -3.23 23.15
N ALA A 171 17.03 -1.91 22.97
CA ALA A 171 16.68 -0.99 24.06
C ALA A 171 15.37 -0.20 23.79
N GLU A 172 14.91 0.57 24.79
CA GLU A 172 13.64 1.30 24.74
C GLU A 172 13.60 2.35 23.63
N ASN A 173 14.70 3.01 23.37
CA ASN A 173 14.82 4.05 22.34
C ASN A 173 14.78 3.49 20.90
N ASP A 174 14.84 2.14 20.73
CA ASP A 174 14.76 1.48 19.42
C ASP A 174 13.32 1.28 18.93
N HIS A 175 12.34 1.35 19.82
CA HIS A 175 10.94 1.15 19.46
C HIS A 175 10.50 1.99 18.24
N ALA A 176 10.94 3.25 18.18
CA ALA A 176 10.50 4.17 17.13
C ALA A 176 10.98 3.74 15.74
N PHE A 177 12.24 3.32 15.59
CA PHE A 177 12.75 2.91 14.27
C PHE A 177 12.37 1.45 13.93
N LEU A 178 12.24 0.57 14.92
CA LEU A 178 11.75 -0.78 14.70
C LEU A 178 10.27 -0.79 14.29
N ALA A 179 9.45 0.08 14.86
CA ALA A 179 8.03 0.19 14.50
C ALA A 179 7.82 0.57 13.03
N MET A 180 8.69 1.40 12.45
CA MET A 180 8.62 1.78 11.03
C MET A 180 9.25 0.75 10.09
N SER A 181 10.10 -0.15 10.59
CA SER A 181 10.75 -1.19 9.78
C SER A 181 9.73 -2.22 9.31
N GLU A 182 9.88 -2.73 8.09
CA GLU A 182 9.02 -3.83 7.61
C GLU A 182 9.21 -5.11 8.43
N CYS A 183 10.46 -5.42 8.82
CA CYS A 183 10.78 -6.48 9.75
C CYS A 183 11.51 -5.90 10.96
N ALA A 184 10.86 -5.92 12.11
CA ALA A 184 11.42 -5.50 13.39
C ALA A 184 12.05 -6.68 14.11
N VAL A 185 13.33 -6.58 14.43
CA VAL A 185 14.09 -7.65 15.08
C VAL A 185 14.61 -7.18 16.44
N ALA A 186 14.40 -7.98 17.47
CA ALA A 186 15.03 -7.78 18.77
C ALA A 186 16.07 -8.85 19.02
N VAL A 187 17.23 -8.49 19.57
CA VAL A 187 18.18 -9.48 20.07
C VAL A 187 17.61 -10.18 21.32
N SER A 188 18.04 -11.41 21.62
CA SER A 188 17.41 -12.23 22.67
C SER A 188 17.52 -11.62 24.08
N ASP A 189 18.50 -10.80 24.33
CA ASP A 189 18.71 -10.05 25.58
C ASP A 189 18.21 -8.59 25.54
N ALA A 190 17.45 -8.22 24.51
CA ALA A 190 16.76 -6.95 24.44
C ALA A 190 15.74 -6.79 25.58
N VAL A 191 15.36 -5.56 25.88
CA VAL A 191 14.33 -5.24 26.87
C VAL A 191 13.03 -5.98 26.58
N PRO A 192 12.29 -6.47 27.61
CA PRO A 192 11.09 -7.29 27.40
C PRO A 192 10.05 -6.63 26.47
N ALA A 193 9.78 -5.34 26.66
CA ALA A 193 8.82 -4.60 25.85
C ALA A 193 9.17 -4.55 24.36
N LEU A 194 10.46 -4.55 24.02
CA LEU A 194 10.92 -4.59 22.62
C LEU A 194 10.73 -5.99 22.02
N ARG A 195 11.08 -7.05 22.78
CA ARG A 195 10.92 -8.46 22.35
C ARG A 195 9.45 -8.83 22.09
N GLU A 196 8.52 -8.32 22.90
CA GLU A 196 7.07 -8.55 22.74
C GLU A 196 6.52 -7.94 21.45
N ARG A 197 7.13 -6.85 20.97
CA ARG A 197 6.66 -6.11 19.78
C ARG A 197 7.42 -6.47 18.50
N ALA A 198 8.56 -7.14 18.63
CA ALA A 198 9.37 -7.53 17.48
C ALA A 198 8.68 -8.63 16.66
N ASP A 199 8.88 -8.59 15.34
CA ASP A 199 8.43 -9.65 14.43
C ASP A 199 9.29 -10.92 14.58
N TYR A 200 10.55 -10.74 14.99
CA TYR A 200 11.50 -11.80 15.23
C TYR A 200 12.40 -11.48 16.44
N VAL A 201 12.64 -12.49 17.26
CA VAL A 201 13.61 -12.40 18.36
C VAL A 201 14.73 -13.40 18.06
N THR A 202 15.98 -12.95 18.06
CA THR A 202 17.14 -13.83 17.79
C THR A 202 17.32 -14.85 18.89
N ARG A 203 17.97 -15.97 18.61
CA ARG A 203 18.28 -17.01 19.62
C ARG A 203 19.51 -16.64 20.46
N ALA A 204 20.49 -16.02 19.80
CA ALA A 204 21.69 -15.54 20.47
C ALA A 204 21.53 -14.06 20.89
N PRO A 205 22.21 -13.61 21.96
CA PRO A 205 22.16 -12.22 22.41
C PRO A 205 23.09 -11.32 21.61
N ALA A 206 22.80 -10.01 21.66
CA ALA A 206 23.63 -8.92 21.13
C ALA A 206 24.20 -9.22 19.74
N ALA A 207 25.48 -8.91 19.52
CA ALA A 207 26.16 -9.05 18.23
C ALA A 207 26.10 -10.46 17.62
N ARG A 208 26.08 -11.50 18.45
CA ARG A 208 25.92 -12.89 17.97
C ARG A 208 24.54 -13.13 17.37
N GLY A 209 23.50 -12.53 17.96
CA GLY A 209 22.13 -12.57 17.43
C GLY A 209 22.03 -11.84 16.09
N VAL A 210 22.72 -10.71 15.94
CA VAL A 210 22.77 -9.98 14.66
C VAL A 210 23.42 -10.83 13.57
N VAL A 211 24.56 -11.45 13.85
CA VAL A 211 25.26 -12.35 12.90
C VAL A 211 24.36 -13.51 12.51
N GLU A 212 23.71 -14.19 13.48
CA GLU A 212 22.75 -15.27 13.26
C GLU A 212 21.64 -14.80 12.29
N PHE A 213 21.03 -13.66 12.58
CA PHE A 213 19.91 -13.16 11.78
C PHE A 213 20.32 -12.78 10.36
N ILE A 214 21.50 -12.18 10.18
CA ILE A 214 22.05 -11.87 8.86
C ILE A 214 22.22 -13.16 8.05
N GLU A 215 22.93 -14.15 8.60
CA GLU A 215 23.30 -15.37 7.90
C GLU A 215 22.09 -16.25 7.54
N GLU A 216 21.14 -16.37 8.44
CA GLU A 216 20.01 -17.26 8.26
C GLU A 216 18.88 -16.61 7.45
N HIS A 217 18.69 -15.30 7.53
CA HIS A 217 17.49 -14.63 7.02
C HIS A 217 17.77 -13.48 6.05
N VAL A 218 18.63 -12.48 6.42
CA VAL A 218 18.82 -11.29 5.57
C VAL A 218 19.41 -11.64 4.21
N LEU A 219 20.43 -12.50 4.19
CA LEU A 219 21.07 -12.95 2.96
C LEU A 219 20.18 -13.84 2.08
N ARG A 220 18.99 -14.21 2.57
CA ARG A 220 17.96 -15.00 1.86
C ARG A 220 16.66 -14.20 1.67
N ASP A 221 16.71 -12.87 1.71
CA ASP A 221 15.55 -11.99 1.52
C ASP A 221 14.36 -12.30 2.45
N LEU A 222 14.63 -12.78 3.67
CA LEU A 222 13.63 -13.08 4.69
C LEU A 222 12.52 -14.05 4.25
N VAL A 223 12.79 -14.95 3.30
CA VAL A 223 11.78 -15.85 2.70
C VAL A 223 10.96 -16.59 3.77
N ASP A 224 11.62 -17.02 4.87
CA ASP A 224 10.99 -17.78 5.95
C ASP A 224 10.24 -16.88 6.96
N ILE A 225 10.54 -15.59 7.00
CA ILE A 225 9.99 -14.63 7.96
C ILE A 225 8.79 -13.86 7.39
N VAL A 226 8.86 -13.45 6.12
CA VAL A 226 7.81 -12.65 5.45
C VAL A 226 6.40 -13.21 5.67
N PRO A 227 6.12 -14.53 5.59
CA PRO A 227 4.79 -15.06 5.83
C PRO A 227 4.29 -14.87 7.28
N ARG A 228 5.18 -14.55 8.22
CA ARG A 228 4.88 -14.36 9.64
C ARG A 228 4.67 -12.92 10.03
N LEU A 229 4.96 -11.95 9.15
CA LEU A 229 4.83 -10.50 9.39
C LEU A 229 3.36 -10.05 9.40
N LYS A 230 2.57 -10.54 10.36
CA LYS A 230 1.12 -10.32 10.43
C LYS A 230 0.71 -8.85 10.58
N ARG A 231 1.54 -8.02 11.21
CA ARG A 231 1.24 -6.59 11.40
C ARG A 231 1.14 -5.80 10.10
N HIS A 232 1.67 -6.34 9.01
CA HIS A 232 1.65 -5.73 7.67
C HIS A 232 0.68 -6.44 6.71
N HIS A 233 -0.20 -7.31 7.21
CA HIS A 233 -1.20 -7.94 6.35
C HIS A 233 -2.25 -6.91 5.90
N LEU A 234 -2.61 -6.97 4.62
CA LEU A 234 -3.67 -6.17 4.02
C LEU A 234 -5.01 -6.84 4.26
N VAL A 235 -5.95 -6.12 4.85
CA VAL A 235 -7.31 -6.61 5.12
C VAL A 235 -8.18 -6.36 3.90
N LEU A 236 -8.57 -7.43 3.21
CA LEU A 236 -9.42 -7.35 2.01
C LEU A 236 -10.91 -7.30 2.35
N GLY A 237 -11.32 -7.76 3.53
CA GLY A 237 -12.69 -7.81 3.98
C GLY A 237 -12.86 -8.73 5.17
N GLU A 238 -14.11 -9.15 5.43
CA GLU A 238 -14.46 -9.95 6.61
C GLU A 238 -15.35 -11.14 6.23
N GLN A 239 -15.18 -12.25 6.94
CA GLN A 239 -16.08 -13.41 6.88
C GLN A 239 -17.39 -13.11 7.64
N ALA A 240 -18.35 -14.01 7.56
CA ALA A 240 -19.64 -13.85 8.22
C ALA A 240 -19.56 -13.76 9.76
N ASP A 241 -18.50 -14.31 10.34
CA ASP A 241 -18.20 -14.27 11.78
C ASP A 241 -17.30 -13.08 12.19
N ALA A 242 -17.18 -12.07 11.31
CA ALA A 242 -16.29 -10.91 11.46
C ALA A 242 -14.78 -11.26 11.47
N THR A 243 -14.38 -12.48 11.14
CA THR A 243 -12.96 -12.83 10.98
C THR A 243 -12.37 -12.09 9.79
N PRO A 244 -11.28 -11.31 9.94
CA PRO A 244 -10.68 -10.59 8.83
C PRO A 244 -10.04 -11.54 7.82
N VAL A 245 -10.26 -11.24 6.54
CA VAL A 245 -9.61 -11.92 5.42
C VAL A 245 -8.42 -11.08 4.99
N THR A 246 -7.23 -11.63 5.18
CA THR A 246 -5.97 -10.90 4.98
C THR A 246 -5.05 -11.58 3.99
N VAL A 247 -4.20 -10.78 3.36
CA VAL A 247 -3.07 -11.25 2.55
C VAL A 247 -1.79 -10.55 3.01
N PRO A 248 -0.62 -11.23 2.96
CA PRO A 248 0.65 -10.58 3.22
C PRO A 248 0.89 -9.41 2.27
N ALA A 249 1.43 -8.30 2.76
CA ALA A 249 1.75 -7.15 1.92
C ALA A 249 2.93 -7.41 0.97
N HIS A 250 3.80 -8.36 1.30
CA HIS A 250 4.93 -8.78 0.47
C HIS A 250 4.78 -10.21 -0.02
N GLY A 251 5.31 -10.49 -1.21
CA GLY A 251 5.37 -11.82 -1.81
C GLY A 251 4.00 -12.38 -2.22
N THR A 252 2.93 -11.61 -2.10
CA THR A 252 1.59 -12.02 -2.53
C THR A 252 1.45 -11.86 -4.03
N ARG A 253 1.21 -12.95 -4.71
CA ARG A 253 0.81 -12.99 -6.12
C ARG A 253 -0.65 -13.36 -6.18
N LEU A 254 -1.48 -12.30 -6.29
CA LEU A 254 -2.94 -12.40 -6.29
C LEU A 254 -3.46 -12.51 -7.72
N LEU A 255 -4.31 -13.49 -7.98
CA LEU A 255 -5.13 -13.55 -9.18
C LEU A 255 -6.57 -13.27 -8.80
N VAL A 256 -7.19 -12.27 -9.43
CA VAL A 256 -8.63 -11.98 -9.27
C VAL A 256 -9.34 -12.40 -10.54
N VAL A 257 -10.28 -13.34 -10.43
CA VAL A 257 -11.04 -13.88 -11.56
C VAL A 257 -12.55 -13.75 -11.34
N GLY A 258 -13.31 -13.81 -12.43
CA GLY A 258 -14.78 -13.85 -12.39
C GLY A 258 -15.43 -13.13 -13.56
N PRO A 259 -16.71 -13.35 -13.81
CA PRO A 259 -17.45 -12.72 -14.89
C PRO A 259 -17.46 -11.20 -14.84
N SER A 260 -17.77 -10.55 -15.95
CA SER A 260 -17.94 -9.09 -15.98
C SER A 260 -19.07 -8.64 -15.05
N ALA A 261 -18.90 -7.47 -14.44
CA ALA A 261 -19.88 -6.82 -13.56
C ALA A 261 -20.22 -7.60 -12.26
N THR A 262 -19.41 -8.54 -11.82
CA THR A 262 -19.61 -9.29 -10.56
C THR A 262 -18.92 -8.67 -9.35
N GLY A 263 -18.08 -7.64 -9.52
CA GLY A 263 -17.40 -6.94 -8.43
C GLY A 263 -15.87 -7.07 -8.36
N LYS A 264 -15.23 -7.65 -9.41
CA LYS A 264 -13.75 -7.73 -9.49
C LYS A 264 -13.07 -6.40 -9.26
N SER A 265 -13.50 -5.35 -9.99
CA SER A 265 -12.92 -4.01 -9.87
C SER A 265 -13.18 -3.38 -8.48
N THR A 266 -14.25 -3.78 -7.79
CA THR A 266 -14.47 -3.39 -6.39
C THR A 266 -13.42 -4.03 -5.49
N LEU A 267 -13.19 -5.33 -5.62
CA LEU A 267 -12.17 -6.05 -4.84
C LEU A 267 -10.76 -5.53 -5.13
N THR A 268 -10.45 -5.27 -6.40
CA THR A 268 -9.16 -4.66 -6.81
C THR A 268 -8.99 -3.26 -6.23
N GLY A 269 -10.06 -2.46 -6.24
CA GLY A 269 -10.04 -1.13 -5.62
C GLY A 269 -9.83 -1.20 -4.10
N VAL A 270 -10.45 -2.15 -3.40
CA VAL A 270 -10.17 -2.40 -1.98
C VAL A 270 -8.70 -2.74 -1.78
N LEU A 271 -8.14 -3.65 -2.57
CA LEU A 271 -6.71 -3.98 -2.50
C LEU A 271 -5.84 -2.73 -2.69
N ALA A 272 -6.09 -1.95 -3.76
CA ALA A 272 -5.33 -0.74 -4.06
C ALA A 272 -5.37 0.26 -2.88
N GLU A 273 -6.55 0.53 -2.34
CA GLU A 273 -6.72 1.41 -1.18
C GLU A 273 -5.97 0.89 0.06
N ARG A 274 -6.02 -0.41 0.37
CA ARG A 274 -5.28 -1.01 1.50
C ARG A 274 -3.76 -0.95 1.31
N VAL A 275 -3.27 -1.12 0.09
CA VAL A 275 -1.85 -0.91 -0.25
C VAL A 275 -1.44 0.53 0.05
N LEU A 276 -2.20 1.50 -0.45
CA LEU A 276 -1.94 2.94 -0.25
C LEU A 276 -2.03 3.35 1.24
N GLU A 277 -3.07 2.91 1.95
CA GLU A 277 -3.26 3.16 3.39
C GLU A 277 -2.13 2.59 4.24
N SER A 278 -1.50 1.52 3.78
CA SER A 278 -0.34 0.93 4.46
C SER A 278 0.98 1.67 4.19
N GLY A 279 0.95 2.81 3.46
CA GLY A 279 2.14 3.60 3.10
C GLY A 279 2.98 3.00 1.97
N ARG A 280 2.46 2.00 1.25
CA ARG A 280 3.18 1.35 0.15
C ARG A 280 2.83 1.97 -1.19
N SER A 281 3.82 2.07 -2.07
CA SER A 281 3.61 2.54 -3.44
C SER A 281 3.00 1.47 -4.33
N LEU A 282 2.16 1.91 -5.27
CA LEU A 282 1.41 1.10 -6.21
C LEU A 282 1.68 1.58 -7.65
N LEU A 283 1.90 0.65 -8.57
CA LEU A 283 1.75 0.87 -10.01
C LEU A 283 0.55 0.08 -10.51
N LEU A 284 -0.44 0.76 -11.08
CA LEU A 284 -1.64 0.14 -11.64
C LEU A 284 -1.72 0.42 -13.15
N LEU A 285 -1.72 -0.64 -13.95
CA LEU A 285 -2.06 -0.60 -15.37
C LEU A 285 -3.56 -0.74 -15.52
N ASP A 286 -4.20 0.28 -16.10
CA ASP A 286 -5.65 0.43 -16.22
C ASP A 286 -6.08 0.51 -17.71
N PRO A 287 -6.32 -0.62 -18.37
CA PRO A 287 -6.70 -0.62 -19.78
C PRO A 287 -8.06 0.02 -20.09
N GLU A 288 -8.95 0.10 -19.10
CA GLU A 288 -10.33 0.56 -19.26
C GLU A 288 -10.59 1.96 -18.65
N GLY A 289 -9.65 2.51 -17.87
CA GLY A 289 -9.78 3.81 -17.20
C GLY A 289 -10.69 3.78 -15.97
N ASP A 290 -10.79 2.63 -15.32
CA ASP A 290 -11.70 2.37 -14.21
C ASP A 290 -11.21 2.93 -12.86
N TYR A 291 -9.88 3.20 -12.70
CA TYR A 291 -9.26 3.55 -11.43
C TYR A 291 -8.81 5.02 -11.32
N ARG A 292 -9.26 5.88 -12.21
CA ARG A 292 -8.91 7.33 -12.20
C ARG A 292 -9.27 8.03 -10.89
N THR A 293 -10.33 7.56 -10.21
CA THR A 293 -10.77 8.11 -8.92
C THR A 293 -9.76 7.90 -7.79
N LEU A 294 -8.79 6.99 -7.95
CA LEU A 294 -7.69 6.86 -6.98
C LEU A 294 -6.84 8.15 -6.87
N ALA A 295 -6.90 9.06 -7.86
CA ALA A 295 -6.30 10.39 -7.78
C ALA A 295 -6.83 11.26 -6.63
N GLU A 296 -7.96 10.90 -6.02
CA GLU A 296 -8.51 11.57 -4.83
C GLU A 296 -7.74 11.20 -3.56
N LEU A 297 -6.91 10.14 -3.62
CA LEU A 297 -6.06 9.72 -2.51
C LEU A 297 -4.69 10.42 -2.59
N GLU A 298 -4.11 10.69 -1.44
CA GLU A 298 -2.79 11.32 -1.34
C GLU A 298 -1.72 10.47 -2.05
N HIS A 299 -0.77 11.14 -2.68
CA HIS A 299 0.37 10.52 -3.36
C HIS A 299 0.04 9.62 -4.56
N VAL A 300 -1.17 9.69 -5.10
CA VAL A 300 -1.55 8.97 -6.32
C VAL A 300 -1.61 9.94 -7.51
N VAL A 301 -0.86 9.61 -8.56
CA VAL A 301 -0.85 10.35 -9.82
C VAL A 301 -1.42 9.47 -10.93
N VAL A 302 -2.34 10.03 -11.72
CA VAL A 302 -3.00 9.36 -12.83
C VAL A 302 -2.51 9.96 -14.14
N PHE A 303 -1.93 9.15 -15.01
CA PHE A 303 -1.50 9.51 -16.35
C PHE A 303 -2.37 8.87 -17.41
N GLY A 304 -2.51 9.50 -18.57
CA GLY A 304 -3.17 8.96 -19.75
C GLY A 304 -4.69 9.11 -19.78
N GLY A 305 -5.35 8.29 -20.57
CA GLY A 305 -6.78 8.40 -20.87
C GLY A 305 -7.11 9.70 -21.61
N LYS A 306 -8.26 10.29 -21.28
CA LYS A 306 -8.68 11.62 -21.75
C LYS A 306 -8.27 12.73 -20.76
N GLY A 307 -7.31 12.46 -19.86
CA GLY A 307 -6.84 13.38 -18.83
C GLY A 307 -5.84 14.41 -19.38
N GLU A 308 -5.46 15.36 -18.52
CA GLU A 308 -4.51 16.42 -18.85
C GLU A 308 -3.06 15.94 -18.94
N GLN A 309 -2.72 14.84 -18.27
CA GLN A 309 -1.36 14.30 -18.21
C GLN A 309 -1.20 13.16 -19.21
N ALA A 310 -0.24 13.33 -20.14
CA ALA A 310 0.15 12.27 -21.07
C ALA A 310 0.79 11.08 -20.32
N LEU A 311 0.75 9.89 -20.94
CA LEU A 311 1.48 8.73 -20.41
C LEU A 311 2.99 9.01 -20.40
N PRO A 312 3.71 8.72 -19.29
CA PRO A 312 5.12 9.00 -19.17
C PRO A 312 5.96 8.15 -20.13
N ALA A 313 7.03 8.76 -20.66
CA ALA A 313 8.06 8.03 -21.37
C ALA A 313 8.83 7.08 -20.42
N PRO A 314 9.54 6.05 -20.92
CA PRO A 314 10.27 5.11 -20.08
C PRO A 314 11.23 5.75 -19.07
N ASP A 315 11.96 6.80 -19.45
CA ASP A 315 12.91 7.49 -18.56
C ASP A 315 12.19 8.31 -17.48
N GLU A 316 11.08 8.95 -17.82
CA GLU A 316 10.22 9.64 -16.84
C GLU A 316 9.58 8.65 -15.88
N LEU A 317 9.14 7.49 -16.39
CA LEU A 317 8.56 6.43 -15.57
C LEU A 317 9.60 5.86 -14.58
N ASP A 318 10.86 5.66 -14.99
CA ASP A 318 11.94 5.23 -14.08
C ASP A 318 12.09 6.20 -12.90
N GLN A 319 12.15 7.51 -13.18
CA GLN A 319 12.27 8.53 -12.15
C GLN A 319 11.06 8.53 -11.19
N LEU A 320 9.84 8.48 -11.75
CA LEU A 320 8.61 8.47 -10.95
C LEU A 320 8.51 7.23 -10.04
N LEU A 321 8.87 6.06 -10.55
CA LEU A 321 8.81 4.80 -9.80
C LEU A 321 9.85 4.70 -8.69
N ARG A 322 10.96 5.42 -8.76
CA ARG A 322 11.98 5.44 -7.69
C ARG A 322 11.53 6.20 -6.45
N HIS A 323 10.50 7.03 -6.57
CA HIS A 323 9.99 7.80 -5.44
C HIS A 323 9.14 6.92 -4.51
N PRO A 324 9.55 6.66 -3.25
CA PRO A 324 8.94 5.63 -2.39
C PRO A 324 7.50 5.91 -1.99
N SER A 325 7.09 7.18 -1.95
CA SER A 325 5.72 7.57 -1.58
C SER A 325 4.80 7.80 -2.79
N THR A 326 5.30 7.75 -4.04
CA THR A 326 4.49 8.01 -5.22
C THR A 326 3.86 6.74 -5.76
N SER A 327 2.57 6.78 -6.03
CA SER A 327 1.81 5.71 -6.66
C SER A 327 1.26 6.18 -8.00
N LEU A 328 1.28 5.29 -8.99
CA LEU A 328 0.91 5.62 -10.37
C LEU A 328 -0.27 4.78 -10.84
N VAL A 329 -1.22 5.43 -11.49
CA VAL A 329 -2.27 4.79 -12.30
C VAL A 329 -2.04 5.19 -13.75
N LEU A 330 -1.81 4.22 -14.61
CA LEU A 330 -1.59 4.42 -16.04
C LEU A 330 -2.86 4.03 -16.79
N ASP A 331 -3.68 5.02 -17.12
CA ASP A 331 -4.93 4.87 -17.85
C ASP A 331 -4.65 4.73 -19.35
N LEU A 332 -4.77 3.51 -19.85
CA LEU A 332 -4.53 3.16 -21.25
C LEU A 332 -5.81 3.20 -22.10
N SER A 333 -6.93 3.66 -21.57
CA SER A 333 -8.25 3.56 -22.21
C SER A 333 -8.36 4.30 -23.55
N ALA A 334 -7.51 5.30 -23.80
CA ALA A 334 -7.46 6.05 -25.06
C ALA A 334 -6.63 5.37 -26.16
N MET A 335 -5.90 4.28 -25.83
CA MET A 335 -5.02 3.56 -26.76
C MET A 335 -5.75 2.42 -27.46
N SER A 336 -5.31 2.09 -28.67
CA SER A 336 -5.67 0.83 -29.35
C SER A 336 -5.08 -0.37 -28.60
N MET A 337 -5.57 -1.58 -28.86
CA MET A 337 -5.08 -2.80 -28.21
C MET A 337 -3.57 -3.02 -28.44
N ALA A 338 -3.09 -2.83 -29.67
CA ALA A 338 -1.68 -2.99 -29.98
C ALA A 338 -0.78 -1.98 -29.24
N GLU A 339 -1.24 -0.73 -29.11
CA GLU A 339 -0.53 0.31 -28.34
C GLU A 339 -0.52 -0.01 -26.85
N LYS A 340 -1.66 -0.50 -26.27
CA LYS A 340 -1.73 -0.95 -24.88
C LYS A 340 -0.68 -2.01 -24.57
N VAL A 341 -0.61 -3.06 -25.38
CA VAL A 341 0.38 -4.15 -25.23
C VAL A 341 1.81 -3.62 -25.34
N GLY A 342 2.09 -2.81 -26.35
CA GLY A 342 3.42 -2.23 -26.58
C GLY A 342 3.87 -1.34 -25.43
N TYR A 343 2.99 -0.47 -24.94
CA TYR A 343 3.29 0.41 -23.82
C TYR A 343 3.43 -0.37 -22.51
N ALA A 344 2.52 -1.28 -22.19
CA ALA A 344 2.59 -2.12 -20.99
C ALA A 344 3.88 -2.94 -20.94
N THR A 345 4.35 -3.47 -22.07
CA THR A 345 5.65 -4.19 -22.13
C THR A 345 6.81 -3.28 -21.72
N LYS A 346 6.85 -2.04 -22.19
CA LYS A 346 7.87 -1.05 -21.78
C LYS A 346 7.77 -0.73 -20.29
N VAL A 347 6.56 -0.49 -19.78
CA VAL A 347 6.30 -0.24 -18.35
C VAL A 347 6.80 -1.39 -17.49
N LEU A 348 6.53 -2.64 -17.87
CA LEU A 348 6.98 -3.81 -17.11
C LEU A 348 8.51 -3.96 -17.13
N ALA A 349 9.17 -3.65 -18.25
CA ALA A 349 10.63 -3.67 -18.35
C ALA A 349 11.28 -2.64 -17.41
N VAL A 350 10.78 -1.38 -17.41
CA VAL A 350 11.24 -0.34 -16.49
C VAL A 350 10.97 -0.75 -15.04
N THR A 351 9.76 -1.25 -14.75
CA THR A 351 9.38 -1.69 -13.41
C THR A 351 10.29 -2.80 -12.88
N ALA A 352 10.65 -3.78 -13.72
CA ALA A 352 11.57 -4.84 -13.33
C ALA A 352 12.95 -4.28 -12.93
N THR A 353 13.49 -3.33 -13.71
CA THR A 353 14.77 -2.67 -13.43
C THR A 353 14.72 -1.86 -12.13
N VAL A 354 13.70 -1.03 -11.95
CA VAL A 354 13.53 -0.21 -10.74
C VAL A 354 13.34 -1.09 -9.51
N ARG A 355 12.52 -2.14 -9.59
CA ARG A 355 12.31 -3.09 -8.48
C ARG A 355 13.59 -3.80 -8.05
N ALA A 356 14.41 -4.21 -9.02
CA ALA A 356 15.70 -4.85 -8.71
C ALA A 356 16.64 -3.89 -7.95
N ALA A 357 16.59 -2.59 -8.25
CA ALA A 357 17.45 -1.58 -7.64
C ALA A 357 16.92 -1.02 -6.30
N THR A 358 15.61 -0.91 -6.15
CA THR A 358 14.98 -0.15 -5.03
C THR A 358 13.89 -0.90 -4.27
N GLY A 359 13.37 -1.99 -4.82
CA GLY A 359 12.18 -2.68 -4.30
C GLY A 359 10.86 -1.98 -4.62
N LEU A 360 10.87 -0.92 -5.45
CA LEU A 360 9.71 -0.10 -5.79
C LEU A 360 9.25 -0.33 -7.24
N PRO A 361 7.96 -0.18 -7.52
CA PRO A 361 6.84 0.00 -6.61
C PRO A 361 6.58 -1.28 -5.82
N HIS A 362 6.07 -1.15 -4.59
CA HIS A 362 5.81 -2.31 -3.72
C HIS A 362 4.78 -3.27 -4.34
N TRP A 363 3.74 -2.72 -4.97
CA TRP A 363 2.71 -3.48 -5.65
C TRP A 363 2.61 -3.11 -7.14
N LEU A 364 2.46 -4.14 -7.97
CA LEU A 364 2.08 -4.02 -9.38
C LEU A 364 0.68 -4.62 -9.54
N VAL A 365 -0.23 -3.85 -10.11
CA VAL A 365 -1.60 -4.30 -10.41
C VAL A 365 -1.83 -4.17 -11.90
N ILE A 366 -2.27 -5.23 -12.55
CA ILE A 366 -2.60 -5.26 -13.98
C ILE A 366 -4.06 -5.64 -14.10
N ASP A 367 -4.90 -4.66 -14.41
CA ASP A 367 -6.30 -4.93 -14.72
C ASP A 367 -6.46 -5.43 -16.15
N GLU A 368 -7.53 -6.20 -16.39
CA GLU A 368 -7.78 -6.92 -17.64
C GLU A 368 -6.50 -7.56 -18.21
N ALA A 369 -5.79 -8.28 -17.33
CA ALA A 369 -4.43 -8.78 -17.57
C ALA A 369 -4.31 -9.65 -18.83
N HIS A 370 -5.41 -10.26 -19.30
CA HIS A 370 -5.43 -11.03 -20.55
C HIS A 370 -5.16 -10.18 -21.79
N HIS A 371 -5.32 -8.85 -21.73
CA HIS A 371 -4.95 -7.96 -22.83
C HIS A 371 -3.42 -7.83 -22.99
N VAL A 372 -2.68 -7.92 -21.89
CA VAL A 372 -1.21 -7.73 -21.87
C VAL A 372 -0.47 -9.07 -21.80
N LEU A 373 -1.08 -10.06 -21.15
CA LEU A 373 -0.52 -11.38 -20.85
C LEU A 373 -1.41 -12.52 -21.42
N PRO A 374 -1.78 -12.47 -22.70
CA PRO A 374 -2.74 -13.40 -23.31
C PRO A 374 -2.25 -14.85 -23.30
N ALA A 375 -3.21 -15.78 -23.49
CA ALA A 375 -2.96 -17.23 -23.45
C ALA A 375 -1.87 -17.71 -24.42
N GLU A 376 -1.75 -17.05 -25.56
CA GLU A 376 -0.75 -17.32 -26.61
C GLU A 376 0.68 -16.93 -26.17
N GLY A 377 0.79 -16.19 -25.06
CA GLY A 377 2.05 -15.62 -24.58
C GLY A 377 2.33 -14.22 -25.12
N SER A 378 3.19 -13.51 -24.42
CA SER A 378 3.68 -12.19 -24.83
C SER A 378 5.07 -11.92 -24.24
N PRO A 379 5.87 -11.01 -24.83
CA PRO A 379 7.14 -10.58 -24.23
C PRO A 379 6.98 -10.01 -22.82
N ALA A 380 5.82 -9.44 -22.51
CA ALA A 380 5.48 -8.94 -21.18
C ALA A 380 5.44 -10.06 -20.12
N ALA A 381 5.01 -11.27 -20.47
CA ALA A 381 4.96 -12.42 -19.56
C ALA A 381 6.35 -12.85 -19.10
N ASP A 382 7.37 -12.73 -19.93
CA ASP A 382 8.75 -13.09 -19.60
C ASP A 382 9.38 -12.11 -18.59
N LEU A 383 8.86 -10.89 -18.51
CA LEU A 383 9.30 -9.86 -17.54
C LEU A 383 8.72 -10.08 -16.14
N LEU A 384 7.68 -10.89 -15.99
CA LEU A 384 7.02 -11.23 -14.73
C LEU A 384 7.46 -12.60 -14.21
N GLN A 385 8.76 -12.85 -14.14
CA GLN A 385 9.36 -14.12 -13.68
C GLN A 385 9.05 -14.44 -12.20
N PRO A 386 9.23 -15.71 -11.76
CA PRO A 386 9.15 -16.09 -10.35
C PRO A 386 10.12 -15.28 -9.49
N GLY A 387 9.60 -14.52 -8.55
CA GLY A 387 10.31 -13.49 -7.80
C GLY A 387 9.62 -12.13 -7.95
N ALA A 388 8.65 -11.99 -8.88
CA ALA A 388 7.76 -10.84 -8.95
C ALA A 388 6.98 -10.76 -7.62
N GLU A 389 7.49 -9.93 -6.73
CA GLU A 389 6.89 -9.72 -5.43
C GLU A 389 5.68 -8.81 -5.58
N SER A 390 4.65 -9.08 -4.78
CA SER A 390 3.44 -8.30 -4.68
C SER A 390 2.87 -7.86 -6.04
N LEU A 391 2.21 -8.82 -6.67
CA LEU A 391 1.57 -8.69 -7.99
C LEU A 391 0.07 -9.01 -7.86
N ALA A 392 -0.79 -8.23 -8.48
CA ALA A 392 -2.19 -8.58 -8.70
C ALA A 392 -2.50 -8.60 -10.19
N LEU A 393 -3.02 -9.72 -10.66
CA LEU A 393 -3.54 -9.90 -12.03
C LEU A 393 -5.06 -10.00 -11.94
N ILE A 394 -5.77 -9.22 -12.73
CA ILE A 394 -7.23 -9.24 -12.78
C ILE A 394 -7.66 -9.66 -14.19
N THR A 395 -8.53 -10.67 -14.30
CA THR A 395 -8.98 -11.19 -15.59
C THR A 395 -10.40 -11.77 -15.49
N LEU A 396 -11.00 -12.08 -16.63
CA LEU A 396 -12.30 -12.74 -16.70
C LEU A 396 -12.18 -14.22 -16.31
N ALA A 397 -11.24 -14.93 -16.90
CA ALA A 397 -10.96 -16.33 -16.61
C ALA A 397 -9.44 -16.58 -16.56
N ALA A 398 -9.03 -17.55 -15.74
CA ALA A 398 -7.61 -17.91 -15.66
C ALA A 398 -7.11 -18.48 -17.00
N GLY A 399 -7.97 -19.14 -17.77
CA GLY A 399 -7.68 -19.67 -19.09
C GLY A 399 -7.20 -18.64 -20.10
N ASP A 400 -7.57 -17.38 -19.93
CA ASP A 400 -7.21 -16.28 -20.84
C ASP A 400 -5.76 -15.78 -20.67
N LEU A 401 -5.08 -16.21 -19.60
CA LEU A 401 -3.71 -15.80 -19.30
C LEU A 401 -2.68 -16.82 -19.85
N ALA A 402 -1.47 -16.35 -20.09
CA ALA A 402 -0.33 -17.19 -20.43
C ALA A 402 -0.11 -18.31 -19.38
N PRO A 403 0.31 -19.52 -19.79
CA PRO A 403 0.48 -20.66 -18.86
C PRO A 403 1.40 -20.39 -17.67
N ALA A 404 2.46 -19.60 -17.84
CA ALA A 404 3.33 -19.17 -16.76
C ALA A 404 2.59 -18.32 -15.74
N MET A 405 1.73 -17.41 -16.19
CA MET A 405 0.95 -16.50 -15.34
C MET A 405 -0.12 -17.24 -14.53
N ARG A 406 -0.71 -18.31 -15.08
CA ARG A 406 -1.69 -19.15 -14.35
C ARG A 406 -1.08 -19.87 -13.15
N ARG A 407 0.22 -20.20 -13.20
CA ARG A 407 0.97 -20.93 -12.15
C ARG A 407 1.61 -20.00 -11.12
N LEU A 408 1.69 -18.71 -11.43
CA LEU A 408 2.35 -17.72 -10.60
C LEU A 408 1.62 -17.41 -9.27
N PRO A 409 0.25 -17.42 -9.20
CA PRO A 409 -0.48 -17.00 -8.02
C PRO A 409 -0.15 -17.84 -6.77
N THR A 410 -0.05 -17.16 -5.63
CA THR A 410 -0.04 -17.73 -4.28
C THR A 410 -1.41 -17.61 -3.62
N VAL A 411 -2.23 -16.68 -4.12
CA VAL A 411 -3.60 -16.41 -3.67
C VAL A 411 -4.49 -16.19 -4.89
N ILE A 412 -5.68 -16.78 -4.87
CA ILE A 412 -6.70 -16.53 -5.90
C ILE A 412 -7.95 -16.02 -5.21
N ALA A 413 -8.50 -14.92 -5.69
CA ALA A 413 -9.78 -14.41 -5.23
C ALA A 413 -10.78 -14.37 -6.39
N SER A 414 -12.05 -14.60 -6.11
CA SER A 414 -13.09 -14.62 -7.13
C SER A 414 -14.42 -14.12 -6.58
N THR A 415 -15.19 -13.53 -7.47
CA THR A 415 -16.60 -13.18 -7.26
C THR A 415 -17.56 -14.26 -7.79
N ASP A 416 -17.00 -15.42 -8.20
CA ASP A 416 -17.74 -16.59 -8.68
C ASP A 416 -17.02 -17.89 -8.26
N MET A 417 -17.75 -18.85 -7.68
CA MET A 417 -17.14 -20.10 -7.19
C MET A 417 -16.64 -21.02 -8.31
N GLY A 418 -17.32 -21.02 -9.46
CA GLY A 418 -16.88 -21.81 -10.62
C GLY A 418 -15.56 -21.30 -11.18
N ALA A 419 -15.46 -19.98 -11.35
CA ALA A 419 -14.23 -19.32 -11.79
C ALA A 419 -13.08 -19.52 -10.78
N LEU A 420 -13.38 -19.50 -9.46
CA LEU A 420 -12.38 -19.80 -8.43
C LEU A 420 -11.83 -21.23 -8.60
N HIS A 421 -12.70 -22.21 -8.72
CA HIS A 421 -12.30 -23.61 -8.88
C HIS A 421 -11.48 -23.85 -10.15
N GLU A 422 -11.89 -23.26 -11.27
CA GLU A 422 -11.16 -23.33 -12.54
C GLU A 422 -9.77 -22.71 -12.41
N ALA A 423 -9.66 -21.55 -11.76
CA ALA A 423 -8.38 -20.88 -11.55
C ALA A 423 -7.43 -21.68 -10.64
N VAL A 424 -7.95 -22.27 -9.56
CA VAL A 424 -7.17 -23.16 -8.67
C VAL A 424 -6.69 -24.40 -9.43
N LEU A 425 -7.54 -25.02 -10.26
CA LEU A 425 -7.15 -26.13 -11.15
C LEU A 425 -6.02 -25.74 -12.09
N SER A 426 -6.14 -24.60 -12.74
CA SER A 426 -5.13 -24.09 -13.68
C SER A 426 -3.79 -23.82 -13.00
N ALA A 427 -3.80 -23.38 -11.73
CA ALA A 427 -2.60 -23.04 -10.97
C ALA A 427 -1.89 -24.27 -10.40
N ARG A 428 -2.60 -25.27 -9.89
CA ARG A 428 -2.08 -26.38 -9.07
C ARG A 428 -2.35 -27.79 -9.61
N GLY A 429 -3.26 -27.94 -10.57
CA GLY A 429 -3.69 -29.24 -11.07
C GLY A 429 -4.74 -29.92 -10.18
N ALA A 430 -5.22 -31.08 -10.65
CA ALA A 430 -6.41 -31.76 -10.08
C ALA A 430 -6.22 -32.31 -8.64
N ARG A 431 -5.00 -32.55 -8.18
CA ARG A 431 -4.76 -33.14 -6.86
C ARG A 431 -5.10 -32.21 -5.70
N ASP A 432 -4.93 -30.89 -5.86
CA ASP A 432 -5.16 -29.90 -4.80
C ASP A 432 -6.63 -29.46 -4.70
N LEU A 433 -7.47 -29.85 -5.67
CA LEU A 433 -8.90 -29.50 -5.69
C LEU A 433 -9.73 -30.20 -4.62
N MET A 434 -9.34 -31.40 -4.21
CA MET A 434 -10.09 -32.17 -3.21
C MET A 434 -10.11 -31.48 -1.85
N SER A 435 -9.01 -30.78 -1.47
CA SER A 435 -8.95 -30.02 -0.22
C SER A 435 -9.79 -28.72 -0.26
N THR A 436 -9.89 -28.08 -1.43
CA THR A 436 -10.69 -26.85 -1.60
C THR A 436 -12.19 -27.12 -1.70
N ARG A 437 -12.59 -28.31 -2.17
CA ARG A 437 -14.02 -28.72 -2.18
C ARG A 437 -14.56 -29.05 -0.78
N ALA A 438 -13.70 -29.54 0.12
CA ALA A 438 -14.11 -29.89 1.48
C ALA A 438 -14.42 -28.66 2.35
N SER A 439 -13.94 -27.47 1.97
CA SER A 439 -14.12 -26.21 2.74
C SER A 439 -15.30 -25.37 2.27
N GLY A 440 -16.03 -25.75 1.22
CA GLY A 440 -17.16 -25.00 0.68
C GLY A 440 -18.48 -25.79 0.80
N ASP A 441 -19.51 -25.15 1.30
CA ASP A 441 -20.87 -25.68 1.43
C ASP A 441 -21.62 -25.89 0.08
N GLY A 442 -20.92 -25.74 -1.06
CA GLY A 442 -21.50 -25.86 -2.41
C GLY A 442 -22.44 -24.71 -2.82
N ARG A 443 -22.70 -23.75 -1.93
CA ARG A 443 -23.57 -22.60 -2.19
C ARG A 443 -22.93 -21.62 -3.15
N ALA A 444 -23.69 -21.03 -4.06
CA ALA A 444 -23.25 -19.91 -4.88
C ALA A 444 -22.91 -18.69 -3.98
N LEU A 445 -22.02 -17.81 -4.46
CA LEU A 445 -21.75 -16.54 -3.78
C LEU A 445 -22.94 -15.61 -3.89
N GLU A 446 -23.26 -14.93 -2.80
CA GLU A 446 -24.27 -13.87 -2.79
C GLU A 446 -23.74 -12.61 -3.47
N ARG A 447 -24.63 -11.70 -3.83
CA ARG A 447 -24.24 -10.41 -4.37
C ARG A 447 -23.42 -9.63 -3.34
N GLY A 448 -22.23 -9.18 -3.73
CA GLY A 448 -21.27 -8.49 -2.86
C GLY A 448 -20.44 -9.43 -1.98
N GLU A 449 -20.58 -10.75 -2.15
CA GLU A 449 -19.71 -11.76 -1.55
C GLU A 449 -18.60 -12.14 -2.53
N ALA A 450 -17.44 -12.49 -2.01
CA ALA A 450 -16.29 -13.02 -2.75
C ALA A 450 -15.75 -14.26 -2.04
N ALA A 451 -14.97 -15.05 -2.75
CA ALA A 451 -14.23 -16.16 -2.17
C ALA A 451 -12.75 -16.01 -2.46
N ILE A 452 -11.91 -16.50 -1.55
CA ILE A 452 -10.45 -16.44 -1.65
C ILE A 452 -9.86 -17.80 -1.32
N ALA A 453 -8.87 -18.21 -2.11
CA ALA A 453 -8.09 -19.43 -1.92
C ALA A 453 -6.61 -19.08 -1.71
N TRP A 454 -6.02 -19.51 -0.60
CA TRP A 454 -4.59 -19.46 -0.37
C TRP A 454 -3.97 -20.77 -0.84
N LEU A 455 -3.00 -20.68 -1.78
CA LEU A 455 -2.40 -21.84 -2.44
C LEU A 455 -1.09 -22.32 -1.75
N ALA A 456 -0.98 -22.15 -0.44
CA ALA A 456 0.15 -22.63 0.36
C ALA A 456 0.18 -24.15 0.49
N ARG A 457 1.11 -24.68 1.33
CA ARG A 457 1.21 -26.13 1.62
C ARG A 457 -0.08 -26.71 2.23
N ASP A 458 -0.87 -25.87 2.93
CA ASP A 458 -2.18 -26.21 3.45
C ASP A 458 -3.21 -25.26 2.79
N PRO A 459 -3.78 -25.67 1.64
CA PRO A 459 -4.70 -24.86 0.88
C PRO A 459 -6.01 -24.65 1.66
N ARG A 460 -6.43 -23.40 1.79
CA ARG A 460 -7.68 -23.05 2.45
C ARG A 460 -8.51 -22.13 1.55
N VAL A 461 -9.81 -22.22 1.68
CA VAL A 461 -10.76 -21.32 1.02
C VAL A 461 -11.62 -20.65 2.09
N ALA A 462 -11.88 -19.35 1.91
CA ALA A 462 -12.80 -18.60 2.74
C ALA A 462 -13.75 -17.77 1.86
N ARG A 463 -14.99 -17.60 2.33
CA ARG A 463 -15.95 -16.65 1.79
C ARG A 463 -15.89 -15.39 2.62
N PHE A 464 -16.03 -14.23 1.97
CA PHE A 464 -15.95 -12.95 2.65
C PHE A 464 -16.70 -11.85 1.90
N ARG A 465 -17.03 -10.80 2.60
CA ARG A 465 -17.47 -9.54 2.02
C ARG A 465 -16.30 -8.60 1.92
N PRO A 466 -15.92 -8.14 0.70
CA PRO A 466 -14.90 -7.13 0.53
C PRO A 466 -15.20 -5.88 1.37
N GLY A 467 -14.15 -5.27 1.89
CA GLY A 467 -14.26 -4.03 2.64
C GLY A 467 -14.86 -2.88 1.81
N THR A 468 -15.36 -1.87 2.50
CA THR A 468 -15.86 -0.65 1.84
C THR A 468 -14.69 0.14 1.24
N ARG A 469 -14.92 0.69 0.06
CA ARG A 469 -14.00 1.62 -0.60
C ARG A 469 -14.23 3.05 -0.10
N ARG A 470 -13.15 3.82 0.01
CA ARG A 470 -13.21 5.26 0.29
C ARG A 470 -13.54 6.07 -0.96
N VAL A 471 -13.07 5.58 -2.10
CA VAL A 471 -13.22 6.26 -3.39
C VAL A 471 -14.18 5.49 -4.28
N LEU A 472 -15.16 6.19 -4.87
CA LEU A 472 -16.17 5.57 -5.73
C LEU A 472 -15.55 5.08 -7.05
N HIS A 473 -15.98 3.91 -7.50
CA HIS A 473 -15.53 3.32 -8.77
C HIS A 473 -16.21 4.00 -9.97
N ARG A 474 -15.45 4.58 -10.89
CA ARG A 474 -15.99 5.30 -12.06
C ARG A 474 -16.71 4.41 -13.08
N ARG A 475 -16.46 3.10 -13.10
CA ARG A 475 -17.08 2.20 -14.08
C ARG A 475 -18.60 2.23 -14.03
N HIS A 476 -19.19 2.33 -12.84
CA HIS A 476 -20.62 2.51 -12.70
C HIS A 476 -21.09 3.85 -13.30
N VAL A 477 -20.38 4.94 -13.02
CA VAL A 477 -20.73 6.26 -13.54
C VAL A 477 -20.60 6.27 -15.07
N ARG A 478 -19.45 5.91 -15.63
CA ARG A 478 -19.19 6.01 -17.08
C ARG A 478 -20.01 5.04 -17.93
N LYS A 479 -20.20 3.79 -17.47
CA LYS A 479 -21.06 2.82 -18.15
C LYS A 479 -22.49 3.31 -18.28
N TYR A 480 -23.00 3.98 -17.27
CA TYR A 480 -24.36 4.48 -17.26
C TYR A 480 -24.50 5.89 -17.82
N THR A 481 -23.41 6.69 -17.82
CA THR A 481 -23.43 8.05 -18.39
C THR A 481 -23.18 8.08 -19.89
N GLU A 482 -22.20 7.33 -20.38
CA GLU A 482 -21.72 7.39 -21.77
C GLU A 482 -21.78 6.02 -22.48
N GLY A 483 -21.81 4.90 -21.75
CA GLY A 483 -21.86 3.55 -22.30
C GLY A 483 -23.18 3.22 -22.94
N GLU A 484 -23.24 2.25 -23.85
CA GLU A 484 -24.45 1.82 -24.52
C GLU A 484 -25.10 0.64 -23.77
N LEU A 485 -26.19 0.91 -23.04
CA LEU A 485 -27.03 -0.15 -22.46
C LEU A 485 -27.77 -0.88 -23.55
N PRO A 486 -27.86 -2.23 -23.47
CA PRO A 486 -28.64 -2.99 -24.45
C PRO A 486 -30.15 -2.61 -24.42
N PRO A 487 -30.93 -2.89 -25.46
CA PRO A 487 -32.32 -2.44 -25.58
C PRO A 487 -33.21 -2.83 -24.40
N ASP A 488 -33.02 -3.99 -23.83
CA ASP A 488 -33.75 -4.51 -22.66
C ASP A 488 -33.46 -3.76 -21.35
N ARG A 489 -32.37 -2.98 -21.31
CA ARG A 489 -31.95 -2.17 -20.16
C ARG A 489 -32.02 -0.66 -20.40
N SER A 490 -32.30 -0.25 -21.63
CA SER A 490 -32.42 1.17 -22.00
C SER A 490 -33.73 1.73 -21.50
N PHE A 491 -33.79 3.06 -21.26
CA PHE A 491 -35.04 3.74 -21.04
C PHE A 491 -35.71 4.08 -22.38
N PHE A 492 -37.05 3.95 -22.45
CA PHE A 492 -37.80 4.31 -23.63
C PHE A 492 -38.88 5.33 -23.30
N PHE A 493 -38.78 6.51 -23.91
CA PHE A 493 -39.83 7.51 -23.85
C PHE A 493 -40.96 7.09 -24.84
N ARG A 494 -42.11 6.68 -24.33
CA ARG A 494 -43.21 6.15 -25.15
C ARG A 494 -44.44 7.06 -25.18
N GLY A 495 -44.61 7.90 -24.16
CA GLY A 495 -45.78 8.74 -23.99
C GLY A 495 -47.07 7.98 -23.64
N PRO A 496 -48.14 8.70 -23.30
CA PRO A 496 -49.39 8.10 -22.82
C PRO A 496 -50.12 7.27 -23.89
N THR A 497 -49.90 7.56 -25.17
CA THR A 497 -50.50 6.84 -26.31
C THR A 497 -49.61 5.77 -26.92
N GLY A 498 -48.37 5.63 -26.43
CA GLY A 498 -47.37 4.74 -27.00
C GLY A 498 -46.87 5.14 -28.39
N SER A 499 -47.13 6.38 -28.81
CA SER A 499 -46.79 6.89 -30.15
C SER A 499 -45.30 7.24 -30.32
N LEU A 500 -44.56 7.43 -29.23
CA LEU A 500 -43.11 7.64 -29.23
C LEU A 500 -42.36 6.33 -28.91
N ASN A 501 -41.15 6.20 -29.41
CA ASN A 501 -40.25 5.09 -29.07
C ASN A 501 -38.80 5.57 -29.09
N LEU A 502 -38.51 6.59 -28.25
CA LEU A 502 -37.18 7.21 -28.17
C LEU A 502 -36.34 6.48 -27.13
N ARG A 503 -35.27 5.82 -27.56
CA ARG A 503 -34.38 5.04 -26.71
C ARG A 503 -33.29 5.89 -26.11
N ALA A 504 -33.22 5.94 -24.79
CA ALA A 504 -32.09 6.45 -24.04
C ALA A 504 -31.21 5.27 -23.62
N ALA A 505 -30.11 5.05 -24.32
CA ALA A 505 -29.19 3.95 -24.06
C ALA A 505 -28.25 4.21 -22.87
N ASN A 506 -28.23 5.44 -22.32
CA ASN A 506 -27.44 5.83 -21.16
C ASN A 506 -28.03 7.10 -20.52
N LEU A 507 -27.44 7.56 -19.39
CA LEU A 507 -27.92 8.72 -18.66
C LEU A 507 -27.74 10.04 -19.43
N ALA A 508 -26.67 10.20 -20.21
CA ALA A 508 -26.49 11.39 -21.04
C ALA A 508 -27.62 11.51 -22.09
N ARG A 509 -27.92 10.40 -22.78
CA ARG A 509 -29.04 10.34 -23.73
C ARG A 509 -30.41 10.45 -23.04
N PHE A 510 -30.53 9.91 -21.82
CA PHE A 510 -31.74 10.10 -21.02
C PHE A 510 -31.98 11.59 -20.73
N VAL A 511 -30.96 12.30 -20.27
CA VAL A 511 -31.03 13.75 -19.97
C VAL A 511 -31.37 14.55 -21.24
N GLU A 512 -30.68 14.27 -22.35
CA GLU A 512 -30.92 14.94 -23.64
C GLU A 512 -32.36 14.73 -24.14
N LEU A 513 -32.82 13.49 -24.15
CA LEU A 513 -34.17 13.16 -24.63
C LEU A 513 -35.25 13.66 -23.68
N ALA A 514 -35.07 13.53 -22.36
CA ALA A 514 -36.03 14.01 -21.37
C ALA A 514 -36.21 15.53 -21.40
N ASP A 515 -35.18 16.28 -21.77
CA ASP A 515 -35.26 17.72 -21.96
C ASP A 515 -36.09 18.10 -23.21
N GLY A 516 -36.02 17.24 -24.26
CA GLY A 516 -36.67 17.47 -25.56
C GLY A 516 -38.05 16.86 -25.75
N VAL A 517 -38.53 15.90 -24.92
CA VAL A 517 -39.86 15.31 -25.06
C VAL A 517 -40.95 16.26 -24.60
N ASP A 518 -42.16 16.08 -25.14
CA ASP A 518 -43.33 16.87 -24.74
C ASP A 518 -43.71 16.65 -23.26
N GLU A 519 -44.44 17.59 -22.68
CA GLU A 519 -44.82 17.55 -21.27
C GLU A 519 -45.70 16.35 -20.92
N ALA A 520 -46.58 15.93 -21.83
CA ALA A 520 -47.46 14.79 -21.61
C ALA A 520 -46.69 13.47 -21.49
N THR A 521 -45.67 13.29 -22.34
CA THR A 521 -44.74 12.15 -22.27
C THR A 521 -43.91 12.16 -20.98
N SER A 522 -43.32 13.30 -20.60
CA SER A 522 -42.56 13.42 -19.37
C SER A 522 -43.42 13.13 -18.14
N GLN A 523 -44.60 13.72 -18.06
CA GLN A 523 -45.54 13.56 -16.95
C GLN A 523 -46.07 12.12 -16.85
N HIS A 524 -46.30 11.44 -17.99
CA HIS A 524 -46.70 10.05 -18.03
C HIS A 524 -45.70 9.15 -17.31
N HIS A 525 -44.41 9.21 -17.69
CA HIS A 525 -43.37 8.40 -17.07
C HIS A 525 -43.11 8.76 -15.58
N PHE A 526 -43.22 10.06 -15.24
CA PHE A 526 -43.13 10.52 -13.86
C PHE A 526 -44.23 9.93 -12.98
N GLN A 527 -45.49 9.96 -13.44
CA GLN A 527 -46.63 9.43 -12.69
C GLN A 527 -46.61 7.90 -12.56
N GLN A 528 -46.03 7.19 -13.54
CA GLN A 528 -45.92 5.74 -13.52
C GLN A 528 -44.72 5.24 -12.68
N GLY A 529 -43.86 6.13 -12.16
CA GLY A 529 -42.66 5.76 -11.40
C GLY A 529 -41.60 5.06 -12.27
N ASP A 530 -41.59 5.33 -13.57
CA ASP A 530 -40.70 4.68 -14.53
C ASP A 530 -39.28 5.11 -14.36
N TYR A 531 -39.03 6.38 -14.00
CA TYR A 531 -37.70 6.92 -13.74
C TYR A 531 -37.07 6.24 -12.53
N THR A 532 -37.79 6.15 -11.40
CA THR A 532 -37.35 5.43 -10.21
C THR A 532 -37.04 3.98 -10.50
N ARG A 533 -37.92 3.29 -11.24
CA ARG A 533 -37.74 1.88 -11.58
C ARG A 533 -36.49 1.67 -12.44
N TRP A 534 -36.31 2.48 -13.49
CA TRP A 534 -35.13 2.38 -14.36
C TRP A 534 -33.84 2.71 -13.62
N LEU A 535 -33.81 3.75 -12.84
CA LEU A 535 -32.63 4.14 -12.04
C LEU A 535 -32.25 3.03 -11.04
N ARG A 536 -33.22 2.45 -10.35
CA ARG A 536 -32.98 1.38 -9.39
C ARG A 536 -32.57 0.07 -10.06
N ASP A 537 -33.31 -0.36 -11.11
CA ASP A 537 -33.23 -1.71 -11.64
C ASP A 537 -32.21 -1.84 -12.78
N GLN A 538 -31.97 -0.81 -13.57
CA GLN A 538 -31.08 -0.85 -14.72
C GLN A 538 -29.81 -0.03 -14.52
N ILE A 539 -29.90 1.17 -13.98
CA ILE A 539 -28.73 2.02 -13.62
C ILE A 539 -28.07 1.51 -12.33
N LYS A 540 -28.82 0.81 -11.48
CA LYS A 540 -28.34 0.25 -10.20
C LYS A 540 -27.93 1.32 -9.19
N ASP A 541 -28.60 2.46 -9.20
CA ASP A 541 -28.43 3.55 -8.24
C ASP A 541 -29.67 3.67 -7.31
N PRO A 542 -29.68 2.92 -6.18
CA PRO A 542 -30.81 2.93 -5.27
C PRO A 542 -30.97 4.26 -4.51
N GLU A 543 -29.88 5.02 -4.32
CA GLU A 543 -29.94 6.32 -3.64
C GLU A 543 -30.63 7.37 -4.52
N LEU A 544 -30.15 7.53 -5.76
CA LEU A 544 -30.81 8.43 -6.71
C LEU A 544 -32.25 7.98 -7.00
N ALA A 545 -32.48 6.68 -7.12
CA ALA A 545 -33.84 6.15 -7.27
C ALA A 545 -34.75 6.53 -6.09
N ALA A 546 -34.26 6.50 -4.85
CA ALA A 546 -35.01 6.92 -3.67
C ALA A 546 -35.34 8.42 -3.67
N GLU A 547 -34.38 9.27 -4.10
CA GLU A 547 -34.59 10.72 -4.26
C GLU A 547 -35.67 11.00 -5.31
N ILE A 548 -35.56 10.35 -6.49
CA ILE A 548 -36.54 10.53 -7.58
C ILE A 548 -37.91 9.98 -7.18
N ALA A 549 -37.99 8.87 -6.44
CA ALA A 549 -39.25 8.36 -5.88
C ALA A 549 -39.91 9.37 -4.91
N GLY A 550 -39.12 10.14 -4.21
CA GLY A 550 -39.60 11.26 -3.38
C GLY A 550 -40.28 12.35 -4.24
N LEU A 551 -39.64 12.71 -5.36
CA LEU A 551 -40.19 13.68 -6.32
C LEU A 551 -41.46 13.14 -7.01
N GLU A 552 -41.47 11.89 -7.45
CA GLU A 552 -42.63 11.25 -8.11
C GLU A 552 -43.89 11.24 -7.21
N ARG A 553 -43.73 11.24 -5.89
CA ARG A 553 -44.81 11.32 -4.91
C ARG A 553 -45.23 12.73 -4.53
N SER A 554 -44.48 13.75 -4.93
CA SER A 554 -44.69 15.15 -4.47
C SER A 554 -45.83 15.91 -5.17
N GLY A 555 -46.44 15.33 -6.22
CA GLY A 555 -47.54 15.97 -6.97
C GLY A 555 -47.11 17.18 -7.81
N LEU A 556 -45.81 17.29 -8.14
CA LEU A 556 -45.26 18.39 -8.97
C LEU A 556 -45.86 18.38 -10.37
N GLY A 557 -46.02 19.58 -10.95
CA GLY A 557 -46.41 19.75 -12.35
C GLY A 557 -45.34 19.29 -13.33
N ALA A 558 -45.71 19.06 -14.60
CA ALA A 558 -44.85 18.45 -15.62
C ALA A 558 -43.50 19.14 -15.82
N ALA A 559 -43.48 20.46 -15.95
CA ALA A 559 -42.25 21.22 -16.17
C ALA A 559 -41.33 21.20 -14.94
N GLU A 560 -41.86 21.32 -13.75
CA GLU A 560 -41.10 21.37 -12.52
C GLU A 560 -40.55 19.95 -12.15
N SER A 561 -41.36 18.90 -12.31
CA SER A 561 -40.91 17.54 -12.07
C SER A 561 -39.76 17.13 -13.01
N ARG A 562 -39.89 17.46 -14.31
CA ARG A 562 -38.83 17.27 -15.30
C ARG A 562 -37.54 17.97 -14.87
N ARG A 563 -37.62 19.26 -14.56
CA ARG A 563 -36.47 20.07 -14.16
C ARG A 563 -35.74 19.44 -12.96
N GLN A 564 -36.47 19.06 -11.91
CA GLN A 564 -35.88 18.50 -10.69
C GLN A 564 -35.27 17.12 -10.92
N VAL A 565 -35.91 16.25 -11.71
CA VAL A 565 -35.35 14.92 -12.07
C VAL A 565 -34.03 15.11 -12.82
N LEU A 566 -33.99 15.97 -13.84
CA LEU A 566 -32.79 16.22 -14.63
C LEU A 566 -31.68 16.85 -13.81
N GLU A 567 -32.01 17.79 -12.92
CA GLU A 567 -31.04 18.43 -12.02
C GLU A 567 -30.36 17.41 -11.11
N ARG A 568 -31.11 16.48 -10.48
CA ARG A 568 -30.56 15.42 -9.65
C ARG A 568 -29.65 14.47 -10.42
N VAL A 569 -30.06 14.07 -11.64
CA VAL A 569 -29.22 13.24 -12.50
C VAL A 569 -27.94 13.96 -12.89
N ARG A 570 -28.03 15.24 -13.30
CA ARG A 570 -26.86 16.06 -13.67
C ARG A 570 -25.90 16.26 -12.51
N GLN A 571 -26.41 16.57 -11.31
CA GLN A 571 -25.57 16.77 -10.12
C GLN A 571 -24.79 15.50 -9.74
N LYS A 572 -25.43 14.34 -9.81
CA LYS A 572 -24.79 13.08 -9.37
C LYS A 572 -23.84 12.49 -10.42
N TYR A 573 -24.14 12.66 -11.70
CA TYR A 573 -23.42 12.00 -12.79
C TYR A 573 -22.63 12.95 -13.70
N ALA A 574 -22.69 14.23 -13.48
CA ALA A 574 -22.02 15.26 -14.30
C ALA A 574 -22.34 15.13 -15.81
N VAL A 575 -23.61 14.88 -16.19
CA VAL A 575 -24.13 14.73 -17.57
C VAL A 575 -24.99 15.93 -18.00
#